data_203af890861ee86f7d6f6410c42b41d4
#
_entry.id   203af890861ee86f7d6f6410c42b41d4
#
_cell.length_a   1.000
_cell.length_b   1.000
_cell.length_c   1.000
_cell.angle_alpha   90.00
_cell.angle_beta   90.00
_cell.angle_gamma   90.00
#
_symmetry.space_group_name_H-M   'P 1'
#
loop_
_entity.id
_entity.type
_entity.pdbx_description
1 polymer ?
#
loop_
_entity_poly.entity_id
_entity_poly.type
_entity_poly.pdbx_seq_one_letter_code
_entity_poly.pdbx_strand_id
1 'polypeptide(L)'
;MIVFKMVTKEKDGRLVSLMETGRRQIEYEPGEFSYPPIGVLYARDSREVALEAVQRYISNSIPTAELWEAEATGVSSTPWPTIIGCQSLKLLKKIYPIEP
;
A
#
# COMPACT_ATOMS: atom_id res chain seq x y z
N MET A 1 -11.73 -7.38 4.47
CA MET A 1 -11.61 -7.39 3.01
C MET A 1 -10.15 -7.45 2.62
N ILE A 2 -9.79 -8.33 1.73
CA ILE A 2 -8.41 -8.40 1.21
C ILE A 2 -8.23 -7.36 0.12
N VAL A 3 -7.18 -6.59 0.25
CA VAL A 3 -6.83 -5.51 -0.68
C VAL A 3 -5.34 -5.57 -0.99
N PHE A 4 -4.87 -4.67 -1.85
CA PHE A 4 -3.47 -4.66 -2.30
C PHE A 4 -2.91 -3.26 -2.10
N LYS A 5 -1.85 -3.17 -1.30
CA LYS A 5 -1.26 -1.90 -0.88
C LYS A 5 0.15 -1.77 -1.41
N MET A 6 0.43 -0.65 -2.05
CA MET A 6 1.78 -0.27 -2.46
C MET A 6 2.43 0.55 -1.37
N VAL A 7 3.66 0.18 -1.02
CA VAL A 7 4.47 0.89 -0.04
C VAL A 7 5.88 1.05 -0.61
N THR A 8 6.71 1.84 0.04
CA THR A 8 8.13 1.91 -0.31
C THR A 8 8.99 1.54 0.89
N LYS A 9 10.09 0.86 0.62
CA LYS A 9 11.03 0.43 1.65
C LYS A 9 12.14 1.47 1.81
N GLU A 10 12.27 2.02 3.00
CA GLU A 10 13.34 2.94 3.33
C GLU A 10 14.67 2.21 3.53
N LYS A 11 15.77 2.96 3.54
CA LYS A 11 17.12 2.38 3.70
C LYS A 11 17.29 1.60 5.00
N ASP A 12 16.56 2.01 6.05
CA ASP A 12 16.60 1.34 7.35
C ASP A 12 15.63 0.15 7.44
N GLY A 13 14.94 -0.19 6.36
CA GLY A 13 14.03 -1.32 6.28
C GLY A 13 12.59 -1.01 6.62
N ARG A 14 12.26 0.22 7.04
CA ARG A 14 10.87 0.59 7.33
C ARG A 14 10.05 0.66 6.05
N LEU A 15 8.80 0.23 6.14
CA LEU A 15 7.84 0.35 5.05
C LEU A 15 6.97 1.59 5.30
N VAL A 16 6.92 2.48 4.33
CA VAL A 16 6.17 3.73 4.47
C VAL A 16 5.26 3.96 3.27
N SER A 17 4.36 4.92 3.39
CA SER A 17 3.44 5.29 2.32
C SER A 17 4.20 5.64 1.04
N LEU A 18 3.73 5.12 -0.09
CA LEU A 18 4.40 5.30 -1.39
C LEU A 18 4.30 6.74 -1.88
N MET A 19 3.10 7.31 -1.85
CA MET A 19 2.81 8.61 -2.45
C MET A 19 2.61 9.73 -1.42
N GLU A 20 2.56 9.40 -0.14
CA GLU A 20 2.32 10.38 0.90
C GLU A 20 3.63 10.79 1.54
N THR A 21 3.74 12.07 1.88
CA THR A 21 4.92 12.63 2.55
C THR A 21 4.49 13.49 3.73
N GLY A 22 5.44 13.81 4.60
CA GLY A 22 5.18 14.67 5.74
C GLY A 22 4.20 14.05 6.71
N ARG A 23 3.20 14.82 7.12
CA ARG A 23 2.21 14.40 8.13
C ARG A 23 1.31 13.27 7.68
N ARG A 24 1.17 13.06 6.37
CA ARG A 24 0.33 12.01 5.81
C ARG A 24 1.08 10.72 5.57
N GLN A 25 2.40 10.77 5.61
CA GLN A 25 3.18 9.56 5.49
C GLN A 25 3.03 8.73 6.74
N ILE A 26 2.75 7.45 6.58
CA ILE A 26 2.66 6.54 7.71
C ILE A 26 3.61 5.36 7.51
N GLU A 27 4.00 4.78 8.62
CA GLU A 27 4.82 3.58 8.65
C GLU A 27 3.91 2.37 8.78
N TYR A 28 4.18 1.33 7.99
CA TYR A 28 3.44 0.08 8.03
C TYR A 28 4.31 -1.00 8.66
N GLU A 29 3.85 -1.56 9.77
CA GLU A 29 4.48 -2.72 10.41
C GLU A 29 3.71 -3.97 9.98
N PRO A 30 4.33 -4.91 9.21
CA PRO A 30 3.63 -6.12 8.79
C PRO A 30 3.05 -6.87 9.98
N GLY A 31 1.80 -7.31 9.84
CA GLY A 31 1.08 -8.01 10.90
C GLY A 31 0.35 -7.10 11.89
N GLU A 32 0.52 -5.80 11.80
CA GLU A 32 -0.16 -4.84 12.66
C GLU A 32 -1.03 -3.88 11.86
N PHE A 33 -2.17 -3.49 12.42
CA PHE A 33 -3.03 -2.50 11.77
C PHE A 33 -2.41 -1.12 11.84
N SER A 34 -2.45 -0.41 10.71
CA SER A 34 -2.07 0.99 10.60
C SER A 34 -3.32 1.83 10.34
N TYR A 35 -3.34 3.04 10.87
CA TYR A 35 -4.47 3.95 10.79
C TYR A 35 -4.03 5.27 10.14
N PRO A 36 -4.90 5.91 9.34
CA PRO A 36 -4.54 7.18 8.76
C PRO A 36 -4.50 8.27 9.82
N PRO A 37 -3.53 9.18 9.75
CA PRO A 37 -3.54 10.34 10.64
C PRO A 37 -4.69 11.30 10.30
N ILE A 38 -5.11 11.33 9.04
CA ILE A 38 -6.20 12.16 8.53
C ILE A 38 -6.89 11.38 7.40
N GLY A 39 -8.23 11.35 7.42
CA GLY A 39 -9.01 10.77 6.34
C GLY A 39 -8.92 9.25 6.27
N VAL A 40 -8.56 8.72 5.12
CA VAL A 40 -8.51 7.28 4.87
C VAL A 40 -7.17 6.87 4.28
N LEU A 41 -6.87 5.58 4.40
CA LEU A 41 -5.78 4.95 3.66
C LEU A 41 -6.31 4.48 2.32
N TYR A 42 -5.51 4.56 1.28
CA TYR A 42 -5.91 4.10 -0.05
C TYR A 42 -5.23 2.79 -0.39
N ALA A 43 -5.98 1.91 -1.04
CA ALA A 43 -5.48 0.64 -1.52
C ALA A 43 -6.21 0.26 -2.80
N ARG A 44 -5.77 -0.81 -3.45
CA ARG A 44 -6.44 -1.30 -4.65
C ARG A 44 -7.20 -2.58 -4.33
N ASP A 45 -8.35 -2.74 -4.99
CA ASP A 45 -9.16 -3.94 -4.85
C ASP A 45 -8.82 -5.01 -5.90
N SER A 46 -8.01 -4.69 -6.90
CA SER A 46 -7.61 -5.60 -7.96
C SER A 46 -6.12 -5.91 -7.87
N ARG A 47 -5.78 -7.19 -7.70
CA ARG A 47 -4.40 -7.64 -7.68
C ARG A 47 -3.68 -7.35 -8.99
N GLU A 48 -4.32 -7.61 -10.13
CA GLU A 48 -3.73 -7.42 -11.45
C GLU A 48 -3.38 -5.96 -11.70
N VAL A 49 -4.31 -5.06 -11.40
CA VAL A 49 -4.09 -3.62 -11.56
C VAL A 49 -3.00 -3.13 -10.61
N ALA A 50 -2.99 -3.60 -9.38
CA ALA A 50 -1.98 -3.22 -8.40
C ALA A 50 -0.59 -3.71 -8.81
N LEU A 51 -0.50 -4.94 -9.33
CA LEU A 51 0.77 -5.52 -9.77
C LEU A 51 1.35 -4.73 -10.95
N GLU A 52 0.52 -4.40 -11.93
CA GLU A 52 0.94 -3.58 -13.06
C GLU A 52 1.41 -2.20 -12.59
N ALA A 53 0.70 -1.59 -11.66
CA ALA A 53 1.04 -0.28 -11.13
C ALA A 53 2.37 -0.28 -10.38
N VAL A 54 2.63 -1.26 -9.51
CA VAL A 54 3.89 -1.32 -8.76
C VAL A 54 5.08 -1.56 -9.68
N GLN A 55 4.92 -2.41 -10.68
CA GLN A 55 5.96 -2.65 -11.67
C GLN A 55 6.33 -1.37 -12.43
N ARG A 56 5.32 -0.58 -12.77
CA ARG A 56 5.52 0.70 -13.45
C ARG A 56 6.24 1.71 -12.56
N TYR A 57 5.90 1.79 -11.27
CA TYR A 57 6.59 2.65 -10.32
C TYR A 57 8.05 2.26 -10.17
N ILE A 58 8.34 0.97 -10.03
CA ILE A 58 9.71 0.48 -9.90
C ILE A 58 10.54 0.87 -11.13
N SER A 59 9.97 0.69 -12.32
CA SER A 59 10.69 0.97 -13.57
C SER A 59 10.92 2.46 -13.82
N ASN A 60 10.00 3.31 -13.40
CA ASN A 60 9.99 4.70 -13.84
C ASN A 60 10.41 5.71 -12.77
N SER A 61 10.17 5.45 -11.49
CA SER A 61 10.39 6.51 -10.49
C SER A 61 10.73 6.02 -9.09
N ILE A 62 10.22 4.89 -8.65
CA ILE A 62 10.38 4.45 -7.25
C ILE A 62 10.88 3.00 -7.22
N PRO A 63 12.21 2.80 -7.34
CA PRO A 63 12.77 1.45 -7.40
C PRO A 63 12.57 0.64 -6.12
N THR A 64 12.28 1.28 -5.00
CA THR A 64 12.06 0.63 -3.72
C THR A 64 10.58 0.33 -3.42
N ALA A 65 9.69 0.52 -4.41
CA ALA A 65 8.28 0.23 -4.24
C ALA A 65 8.03 -1.27 -4.06
N GLU A 66 7.09 -1.61 -3.20
CA GLU A 66 6.66 -2.98 -2.93
C GLU A 66 5.14 -3.06 -2.95
N LEU A 67 4.63 -4.21 -3.39
CA LEU A 67 3.21 -4.51 -3.34
C LEU A 67 2.95 -5.58 -2.28
N TRP A 68 1.99 -5.32 -1.41
CA TRP A 68 1.60 -6.22 -0.32
C TRP A 68 0.12 -6.56 -0.40
N GLU A 69 -0.20 -7.81 -0.13
CA GLU A 69 -1.56 -8.22 0.20
C GLU A 69 -1.85 -7.74 1.62
N ALA A 70 -3.03 -7.17 1.84
CA ALA A 70 -3.37 -6.55 3.11
C ALA A 70 -4.83 -6.81 3.48
N GLU A 71 -5.12 -6.74 4.77
CA GLU A 71 -6.49 -6.75 5.27
C GLU A 71 -6.93 -5.32 5.55
N ALA A 72 -8.09 -4.95 5.02
CA ALA A 72 -8.66 -3.62 5.19
C ALA A 72 -9.92 -3.66 6.04
N THR A 73 -10.09 -2.64 6.89
CA THR A 73 -11.34 -2.41 7.63
C THR A 73 -11.91 -1.05 7.27
N GLY A 74 -13.21 -0.88 7.46
CA GLY A 74 -13.89 0.38 7.18
C GLY A 74 -13.73 0.82 5.73
N VAL A 75 -14.03 -0.11 4.80
CA VAL A 75 -13.83 0.11 3.37
C VAL A 75 -14.89 1.03 2.82
N SER A 76 -14.48 2.00 2.00
CA SER A 76 -15.37 2.92 1.31
C SER A 76 -14.95 3.06 -0.15
N SER A 77 -15.92 3.38 -1.01
CA SER A 77 -15.63 3.62 -2.42
C SER A 77 -14.97 4.98 -2.62
N THR A 78 -14.25 5.10 -3.73
CA THR A 78 -13.65 6.36 -4.18
C THR A 78 -14.11 6.66 -5.60
N PRO A 79 -13.94 7.89 -6.10
CA PRO A 79 -14.27 8.19 -7.49
C PRO A 79 -13.32 7.54 -8.51
N TRP A 80 -12.22 6.93 -8.04
CA TRP A 80 -11.24 6.32 -8.94
C TRP A 80 -11.49 4.82 -9.07
N PRO A 81 -11.46 4.26 -10.29
CA PRO A 81 -11.60 2.82 -10.48
C PRO A 81 -10.50 2.05 -9.76
N THR A 82 -10.85 0.90 -9.17
CA THR A 82 -9.97 -0.02 -8.46
C THR A 82 -9.32 0.54 -7.21
N ILE A 83 -9.51 1.80 -6.85
CA ILE A 83 -8.98 2.40 -5.63
C ILE A 83 -10.09 2.49 -4.59
N ILE A 84 -9.81 2.02 -3.40
CA ILE A 84 -10.73 2.07 -2.26
C ILE A 84 -10.10 2.82 -1.11
N GLY A 85 -10.96 3.38 -0.25
CA GLY A 85 -10.52 3.98 1.01
C GLY A 85 -10.72 2.99 2.15
N CYS A 86 -9.84 3.05 3.16
CA CYS A 86 -9.90 2.17 4.31
C CYS A 86 -9.64 2.95 5.59
N GLN A 87 -10.28 2.53 6.68
CA GLN A 87 -10.00 3.11 8.00
C GLN A 87 -8.75 2.51 8.63
N SER A 88 -8.42 1.28 8.29
CA SER A 88 -7.17 0.65 8.72
C SER A 88 -6.71 -0.40 7.73
N LEU A 89 -5.41 -0.66 7.73
CA LEU A 89 -4.77 -1.68 6.90
C LEU A 89 -3.76 -2.46 7.71
N LYS A 90 -3.72 -3.77 7.48
CA LYS A 90 -2.70 -4.66 8.03
C LYS A 90 -2.02 -5.38 6.88
N LEU A 91 -0.72 -5.17 6.70
CA LEU A 91 0.05 -5.87 5.67
C LEU A 91 0.21 -7.33 6.07
N LEU A 92 -0.13 -8.25 5.15
CA LEU A 92 -0.10 -9.68 5.42
C LEU A 92 1.07 -10.36 4.74
N LYS A 93 1.27 -10.11 3.45
CA LYS A 93 2.22 -10.85 2.64
C LYS A 93 2.73 -9.98 1.49
N LYS A 94 4.04 -9.94 1.31
CA LYS A 94 4.63 -9.25 0.17
C LYS A 94 4.38 -10.07 -1.11
N ILE A 95 3.86 -9.39 -2.14
CA ILE A 95 3.57 -9.98 -3.43
C ILE A 95 4.68 -9.68 -4.44
N TYR A 96 5.20 -8.44 -4.42
CA TYR A 96 6.18 -8.01 -5.41
C TYR A 96 7.10 -6.92 -4.83
N PRO A 97 8.40 -6.88 -5.14
CA PRO A 97 9.11 -7.88 -5.94
C PRO A 97 9.23 -9.23 -5.24
N ILE A 98 9.38 -10.28 -6.05
CA ILE A 98 9.55 -11.63 -5.52
C ILE A 98 10.97 -11.76 -4.97
N GLU A 99 11.08 -12.20 -3.72
CA GLU A 99 12.39 -12.44 -3.10
C GLU A 99 13.02 -13.70 -3.69
N PRO A 100 14.32 -13.69 -3.99
CA PRO A 100 15.01 -14.88 -4.46
C PRO A 100 15.13 -15.97 -3.40
#